data_5aeb8f6a317a89608149fdfb77f685a9
#
_entry.id   5aeb8f6a317a89608149fdfb77f685a9
#
_cell.length_a   1.000
_cell.length_b   1.000
_cell.length_c   1.000
_cell.angle_alpha   90.00
_cell.angle_beta   90.00
_cell.angle_gamma   90.00
#
_symmetry.space_group_name_H-M   'P 1'
#
loop_
_entity.id
_entity.type
_entity.pdbx_description
1 polymer ?
#
loop_
_entity_poly.entity_id
_entity_poly.type
_entity_poly.pdbx_seq_one_letter_code
_entity_poly.pdbx_strand_id
1 'polypeptide(L)'
;RRSGVPFGALSSRTSSGMSTFGTIFRVTTFGESHCKGVGAIIDGVPPRMALTEQDIQPQLTRRRPGQSRLTTPRAEKDLVSILSGTEHGYTLGTPIGLMVPNEDQRPGDYKEMSNIPRPGHADFTYQIKYGTRASSGGGRSSARETIGRVAAGAIAEKWLKEQYGCEISCWVDSIGAVRMPDVAVPESDEGRGWSRADVDEGRGWSRADVD
;
A
#
# COMPACT_ATOMS: atom_id res chain seq x y z
N ARG A 1 -37.36 -16.35 15.34
CA ARG A 1 -37.01 -17.06 14.09
C ARG A 1 -36.14 -16.12 13.29
N ARG A 2 -34.83 -16.39 13.21
CA ARG A 2 -33.88 -15.67 12.36
C ARG A 2 -34.03 -16.29 10.95
N SER A 3 -34.55 -15.52 10.00
CA SER A 3 -34.54 -15.87 8.59
C SER A 3 -33.11 -15.76 8.08
N GLY A 4 -32.43 -16.88 7.96
CA GLY A 4 -31.12 -16.96 7.31
C GLY A 4 -31.32 -16.67 5.82
N VAL A 5 -30.61 -15.66 5.32
CA VAL A 5 -30.44 -15.48 3.87
C VAL A 5 -29.66 -16.69 3.37
N PRO A 6 -30.16 -17.45 2.37
CA PRO A 6 -29.45 -18.63 1.89
C PRO A 6 -28.14 -18.23 1.23
N PHE A 7 -27.07 -18.86 1.65
CA PHE A 7 -25.71 -18.74 1.10
C PHE A 7 -25.62 -19.48 -0.26
N GLY A 8 -26.49 -19.17 -1.18
CA GLY A 8 -26.63 -19.93 -2.41
C GLY A 8 -27.01 -19.08 -3.58
N ALA A 9 -26.08 -18.35 -4.14
CA ALA A 9 -25.95 -17.99 -5.56
C ALA A 9 -24.75 -17.06 -5.77
N LEU A 10 -23.56 -17.48 -5.37
CA LEU A 10 -22.35 -16.93 -6.00
C LEU A 10 -22.20 -17.66 -7.33
N SER A 11 -22.77 -17.06 -8.37
CA SER A 11 -22.53 -17.38 -9.76
C SER A 11 -21.03 -17.59 -9.97
N SER A 12 -20.67 -18.64 -10.70
CA SER A 12 -19.34 -19.02 -11.14
C SER A 12 -18.72 -18.00 -12.11
N ARG A 13 -18.64 -16.75 -11.70
CA ARG A 13 -17.69 -15.80 -12.28
C ARG A 13 -16.42 -15.94 -11.48
N THR A 14 -15.34 -16.29 -12.14
CA THR A 14 -13.97 -16.17 -11.63
C THR A 14 -13.74 -14.74 -11.17
N SER A 15 -14.22 -14.41 -9.98
CA SER A 15 -13.90 -13.14 -9.34
C SER A 15 -12.46 -13.28 -8.87
N SER A 16 -11.53 -12.59 -9.54
CA SER A 16 -10.26 -12.25 -8.92
C SER A 16 -10.57 -11.77 -7.50
N GLY A 17 -10.01 -12.44 -6.49
CA GLY A 17 -10.28 -12.10 -5.10
C GLY A 17 -9.99 -10.61 -4.91
N MET A 18 -10.85 -9.90 -4.18
CA MET A 18 -10.75 -8.45 -3.98
C MET A 18 -9.41 -7.96 -3.43
N SER A 19 -8.57 -8.86 -2.94
CA SER A 19 -7.26 -8.58 -2.36
C SER A 19 -6.10 -9.12 -3.19
N THR A 20 -6.38 -9.70 -4.38
CA THR A 20 -5.36 -10.25 -5.27
C THR A 20 -5.46 -9.56 -6.64
N PHE A 21 -4.33 -9.13 -7.18
CA PHE A 21 -4.23 -8.47 -8.49
C PHE A 21 -2.90 -8.83 -9.15
N GLY A 22 -2.79 -8.53 -10.46
CA GLY A 22 -1.67 -8.88 -11.31
C GLY A 22 -1.86 -10.21 -12.05
N THR A 23 -1.05 -10.45 -13.09
CA THR A 23 -1.11 -11.65 -13.93
C THR A 23 0.15 -12.50 -13.74
N ILE A 24 1.31 -12.00 -14.10
CA ILE A 24 2.61 -12.66 -13.90
C ILE A 24 3.14 -12.31 -12.51
N PHE A 25 3.35 -11.04 -12.25
CA PHE A 25 3.63 -10.53 -10.92
C PHE A 25 2.30 -10.35 -10.19
N ARG A 26 2.02 -11.25 -9.25
CA ARG A 26 0.75 -11.30 -8.52
C ARG A 26 0.95 -10.88 -7.08
N VAL A 27 0.05 -10.05 -6.61
CA VAL A 27 0.09 -9.54 -5.24
C VAL A 27 -1.23 -9.85 -4.55
N THR A 28 -1.17 -10.50 -3.41
CA THR A 28 -2.30 -10.71 -2.51
C THR A 28 -2.03 -9.96 -1.22
N THR A 29 -2.77 -8.89 -0.95
CA THR A 29 -2.66 -8.14 0.30
C THR A 29 -3.53 -8.76 1.39
N PHE A 30 -3.07 -8.71 2.65
CA PHE A 30 -3.80 -9.24 3.80
C PHE A 30 -3.63 -8.36 5.04
N GLY A 31 -4.42 -8.65 6.07
CA GLY A 31 -4.41 -7.94 7.34
C GLY A 31 -5.35 -6.73 7.37
N GLU A 32 -5.71 -6.29 8.54
CA GLU A 32 -6.57 -5.14 8.84
C GLU A 32 -5.84 -4.10 9.66
N SER A 33 -6.40 -2.88 9.72
CA SER A 33 -5.76 -1.74 10.38
C SER A 33 -5.52 -1.93 11.88
N HIS A 34 -6.28 -2.79 12.54
CA HIS A 34 -6.22 -3.05 13.98
C HIS A 34 -6.11 -4.56 14.33
N CYS A 35 -5.51 -5.35 13.45
CA CYS A 35 -5.07 -6.71 13.73
C CYS A 35 -3.56 -6.74 14.00
N LYS A 36 -2.97 -7.93 14.17
CA LYS A 36 -1.54 -8.10 14.49
C LYS A 36 -0.59 -7.43 13.49
N GLY A 37 -0.98 -7.38 12.21
CA GLY A 37 -0.18 -6.78 11.16
C GLY A 37 -0.89 -6.76 9.82
N VAL A 38 -0.26 -6.11 8.86
CA VAL A 38 -0.68 -6.08 7.46
C VAL A 38 0.48 -6.54 6.60
N GLY A 39 0.20 -7.08 5.42
CA GLY A 39 1.27 -7.57 4.57
C GLY A 39 0.81 -7.91 3.17
N ALA A 40 1.69 -8.59 2.45
CA ALA A 40 1.42 -9.10 1.12
C ALA A 40 2.09 -10.45 0.89
N ILE A 41 1.47 -11.25 0.04
CA ILE A 41 2.09 -12.42 -0.59
C ILE A 41 2.30 -12.04 -2.05
N ILE A 42 3.54 -12.15 -2.51
CA ILE A 42 3.95 -11.77 -3.86
C ILE A 42 4.46 -13.02 -4.57
N ASP A 43 3.89 -13.29 -5.73
CA ASP A 43 4.23 -14.42 -6.56
C ASP A 43 4.67 -13.93 -7.95
N GLY A 44 5.53 -14.71 -8.64
CA GLY A 44 6.04 -14.38 -9.97
C GLY A 44 7.28 -13.47 -9.96
N VAL A 45 7.97 -13.34 -8.83
CA VAL A 45 9.28 -12.68 -8.78
C VAL A 45 10.34 -13.64 -9.33
N PRO A 46 11.20 -13.20 -10.27
CA PRO A 46 12.27 -14.05 -10.78
C PRO A 46 13.23 -14.53 -9.67
N PRO A 47 13.79 -15.75 -9.77
CA PRO A 47 14.81 -16.19 -8.83
C PRO A 47 16.13 -15.44 -9.02
N ARG A 48 16.98 -15.46 -8.00
CA ARG A 48 18.33 -14.88 -7.97
C ARG A 48 18.40 -13.35 -8.05
N MET A 49 17.31 -12.65 -7.85
CA MET A 49 17.31 -11.21 -7.63
C MET A 49 17.79 -10.94 -6.21
N ALA A 50 18.76 -10.04 -6.02
CA ALA A 50 19.16 -9.58 -4.69
C ALA A 50 17.98 -8.88 -4.02
N LEU A 51 17.56 -9.34 -2.84
CA LEU A 51 16.42 -8.77 -2.12
C LEU A 51 16.55 -8.98 -0.63
N THR A 52 16.50 -7.87 0.08
CA THR A 52 16.46 -7.80 1.55
C THR A 52 15.40 -6.80 1.99
N GLU A 53 15.11 -6.74 3.29
CA GLU A 53 14.22 -5.72 3.86
C GLU A 53 14.69 -4.29 3.56
N GLN A 54 16.00 -4.09 3.44
CA GLN A 54 16.58 -2.79 3.14
C GLN A 54 16.22 -2.25 1.76
N ASP A 55 15.91 -3.12 0.82
CA ASP A 55 15.44 -2.74 -0.52
C ASP A 55 13.98 -2.24 -0.52
N ILE A 56 13.19 -2.73 0.44
CA ILE A 56 11.75 -2.43 0.55
C ILE A 56 11.50 -1.26 1.51
N GLN A 57 12.27 -1.19 2.60
CA GLN A 57 12.04 -0.28 3.71
C GLN A 57 12.02 1.21 3.32
N PRO A 58 12.83 1.73 2.39
CA PRO A 58 12.78 3.14 1.98
C PRO A 58 11.39 3.56 1.50
N GLN A 59 10.71 2.72 0.71
CA GLN A 59 9.36 3.01 0.22
C GLN A 59 8.33 3.05 1.35
N LEU A 60 8.42 2.12 2.29
CA LEU A 60 7.55 2.10 3.47
C LEU A 60 7.82 3.28 4.39
N THR A 61 9.07 3.68 4.54
CA THR A 61 9.46 4.86 5.33
C THR A 61 8.85 6.14 4.74
N ARG A 62 8.85 6.30 3.42
CA ARG A 62 8.20 7.44 2.74
C ARG A 62 6.69 7.47 2.95
N ARG A 63 6.03 6.30 3.01
CA ARG A 63 4.56 6.21 3.16
C ARG A 63 4.08 6.23 4.62
N ARG A 64 4.92 5.93 5.61
CA ARG A 64 4.50 5.78 7.02
C ARG A 64 3.73 6.99 7.54
N PRO A 65 2.82 6.82 8.53
CA PRO A 65 2.17 7.94 9.20
C PRO A 65 3.16 8.80 10.00
N GLY A 66 2.75 10.01 10.38
CA GLY A 66 3.58 10.89 11.20
C GLY A 66 4.68 11.64 10.44
N GLN A 67 4.58 11.76 9.12
CA GLN A 67 5.54 12.51 8.28
C GLN A 67 5.44 14.03 8.49
N SER A 68 4.27 14.53 8.89
CA SER A 68 4.04 15.95 9.14
C SER A 68 2.94 16.16 10.20
N ARG A 69 2.80 17.40 10.69
CA ARG A 69 1.73 17.79 11.61
C ARG A 69 0.31 17.65 11.02
N LEU A 70 0.20 17.56 9.70
CA LEU A 70 -1.07 17.44 8.98
C LEU A 70 -1.53 15.99 8.81
N THR A 71 -0.66 15.02 9.12
CA THR A 71 -0.98 13.60 9.00
C THR A 71 -1.59 13.06 10.31
N THR A 72 -2.07 11.81 10.26
CA THR A 72 -2.63 11.13 11.42
C THR A 72 -1.64 11.10 12.60
N PRO A 73 -2.11 11.23 13.86
CA PRO A 73 -1.27 11.12 15.06
C PRO A 73 -0.78 9.68 15.34
N ARG A 74 -1.22 8.70 14.56
CA ARG A 74 -0.78 7.31 14.69
C ARG A 74 0.73 7.21 14.49
N ALA A 75 1.43 6.56 15.41
CA ALA A 75 2.86 6.35 15.37
C ALA A 75 3.18 4.90 14.99
N GLU A 76 3.78 4.70 13.82
CA GLU A 76 4.15 3.39 13.30
C GLU A 76 5.55 3.48 12.68
N LYS A 77 6.36 2.47 12.92
CA LYS A 77 7.69 2.37 12.30
C LYS A 77 7.61 1.77 10.90
N ASP A 78 6.56 1.02 10.63
CA ASP A 78 6.32 0.29 9.37
C ASP A 78 7.52 -0.58 8.95
N LEU A 79 8.15 -1.24 9.94
CA LEU A 79 9.27 -2.14 9.68
C LEU A 79 8.76 -3.41 9.00
N VAL A 80 9.27 -3.67 7.81
CA VAL A 80 8.92 -4.88 7.06
C VAL A 80 9.79 -6.05 7.48
N SER A 81 9.19 -7.24 7.47
CA SER A 81 9.89 -8.52 7.60
C SER A 81 9.59 -9.38 6.39
N ILE A 82 10.62 -9.99 5.80
CA ILE A 82 10.48 -11.02 4.77
C ILE A 82 10.33 -12.36 5.48
N LEU A 83 9.19 -13.02 5.30
CA LEU A 83 8.86 -14.29 5.98
C LEU A 83 9.22 -15.52 5.14
N SER A 84 9.31 -15.37 3.82
CA SER A 84 9.57 -16.46 2.88
C SER A 84 10.01 -15.94 1.51
N GLY A 85 10.46 -16.85 0.64
CA GLY A 85 10.76 -16.55 -0.76
C GLY A 85 12.15 -16.00 -1.01
N THR A 86 12.97 -15.84 0.04
CA THR A 86 14.37 -15.42 -0.06
C THR A 86 15.28 -16.34 0.76
N GLU A 87 16.52 -16.51 0.32
CA GLU A 87 17.58 -17.20 1.03
C GLU A 87 18.92 -16.52 0.74
N HIS A 88 19.74 -16.30 1.75
CA HIS A 88 21.04 -15.61 1.65
C HIS A 88 21.00 -14.27 0.90
N GLY A 89 19.88 -13.53 1.04
CA GLY A 89 19.70 -12.24 0.39
C GLY A 89 19.29 -12.31 -1.09
N TYR A 90 18.84 -13.46 -1.58
CA TYR A 90 18.39 -13.66 -2.96
C TYR A 90 17.00 -14.29 -3.01
N THR A 91 16.22 -13.91 -4.01
CA THR A 91 14.90 -14.51 -4.27
C THR A 91 15.05 -15.95 -4.77
N LEU A 92 14.10 -16.81 -4.38
CA LEU A 92 14.07 -18.22 -4.76
C LEU A 92 13.15 -18.51 -5.96
N GLY A 93 12.35 -17.52 -6.41
CA GLY A 93 11.29 -17.74 -7.39
C GLY A 93 10.02 -18.35 -6.79
N THR A 94 9.98 -18.54 -5.49
CA THR A 94 8.81 -18.98 -4.72
C THR A 94 8.08 -17.76 -4.12
N PRO A 95 6.82 -17.90 -3.65
CA PRO A 95 6.09 -16.79 -3.09
C PRO A 95 6.83 -16.08 -1.94
N ILE A 96 6.93 -14.75 -2.05
CA ILE A 96 7.53 -13.89 -1.04
C ILE A 96 6.42 -13.44 -0.09
N GLY A 97 6.53 -13.81 1.19
CA GLY A 97 5.65 -13.33 2.25
C GLY A 97 6.25 -12.12 2.94
N LEU A 98 5.52 -11.00 2.96
CA LEU A 98 5.90 -9.77 3.66
C LEU A 98 4.91 -9.46 4.77
N MET A 99 5.42 -9.00 5.92
CA MET A 99 4.59 -8.55 7.03
C MET A 99 5.15 -7.30 7.67
N VAL A 100 4.24 -6.38 8.05
CA VAL A 100 4.50 -5.20 8.87
C VAL A 100 3.59 -5.27 10.09
N PRO A 101 4.13 -5.28 11.33
CA PRO A 101 3.33 -5.29 12.55
C PRO A 101 2.52 -4.00 12.70
N ASN A 102 1.38 -4.09 13.38
CA ASN A 102 0.64 -2.93 13.86
C ASN A 102 1.09 -2.64 15.29
N GLU A 103 1.78 -1.53 15.51
CA GLU A 103 2.30 -1.14 16.84
C GLU A 103 1.31 -0.25 17.60
N ASP A 104 0.68 0.72 16.94
CA ASP A 104 -0.27 1.67 17.56
C ASP A 104 -1.72 1.27 17.24
N GLN A 105 -2.21 0.26 17.93
CA GLN A 105 -3.60 -0.22 17.82
C GLN A 105 -4.46 0.40 18.93
N ARG A 106 -5.58 1.03 18.54
CA ARG A 106 -6.55 1.64 19.47
C ARG A 106 -7.97 1.14 19.18
N PRO A 107 -8.25 -0.15 19.38
CA PRO A 107 -9.59 -0.69 19.10
C PRO A 107 -10.69 -0.09 19.97
N GLY A 108 -10.34 0.46 21.14
CA GLY A 108 -11.28 1.13 22.05
C GLY A 108 -11.95 2.37 21.47
N ASP A 109 -11.26 3.10 20.59
CA ASP A 109 -11.74 4.35 20.00
C ASP A 109 -12.93 4.12 19.04
N TYR A 110 -13.22 2.87 18.67
CA TYR A 110 -14.25 2.52 17.69
C TYR A 110 -15.50 1.88 18.29
N LYS A 111 -15.61 1.76 19.65
CA LYS A 111 -16.74 1.07 20.29
C LYS A 111 -18.09 1.71 19.96
N GLU A 112 -18.19 3.03 19.99
CA GLU A 112 -19.43 3.76 19.69
C GLU A 112 -19.81 3.64 18.21
N MET A 113 -18.82 3.55 17.32
CA MET A 113 -19.01 3.44 15.88
C MET A 113 -19.21 2.00 15.38
N SER A 114 -19.16 1.02 16.26
CA SER A 114 -19.27 -0.40 15.88
C SER A 114 -20.59 -0.73 15.18
N ASN A 115 -21.67 -0.04 15.53
CA ASN A 115 -23.02 -0.28 15.00
C ASN A 115 -23.44 0.69 13.89
N ILE A 116 -22.68 1.74 13.64
CA ILE A 116 -23.01 2.77 12.67
C ILE A 116 -21.97 2.77 11.53
N PRO A 117 -22.39 2.50 10.27
CA PRO A 117 -21.48 2.62 9.13
C PRO A 117 -21.00 4.07 8.97
N ARG A 118 -19.70 4.26 8.89
CA ARG A 118 -19.11 5.61 8.78
C ARG A 118 -19.24 6.15 7.35
N PRO A 119 -19.74 7.38 7.16
CA PRO A 119 -19.72 8.04 5.86
C PRO A 119 -18.28 8.15 5.30
N GLY A 120 -18.14 8.05 3.99
CA GLY A 120 -16.82 8.13 3.33
C GLY A 120 -15.91 6.91 3.52
N HIS A 121 -16.41 5.85 4.20
CA HIS A 121 -15.71 4.58 4.38
C HIS A 121 -16.51 3.43 3.75
N ALA A 122 -15.87 2.31 3.48
CA ALA A 122 -16.55 1.14 2.88
C ALA A 122 -17.32 0.27 3.89
N ASP A 123 -17.63 0.79 5.08
CA ASP A 123 -18.29 0.05 6.15
C ASP A 123 -19.63 -0.55 5.70
N PHE A 124 -20.49 0.26 5.10
CA PHE A 124 -21.79 -0.17 4.59
C PHE A 124 -21.64 -1.21 3.46
N THR A 125 -20.75 -0.97 2.53
CA THR A 125 -20.48 -1.88 1.41
C THR A 125 -20.01 -3.25 1.90
N TYR A 126 -19.10 -3.29 2.87
CA TYR A 126 -18.63 -4.54 3.48
C TYR A 126 -19.76 -5.25 4.22
N GLN A 127 -20.56 -4.51 4.99
CA GLN A 127 -21.70 -5.09 5.70
C GLN A 127 -22.72 -5.73 4.76
N ILE A 128 -23.03 -5.08 3.64
CA ILE A 128 -23.96 -5.62 2.65
C ILE A 128 -23.37 -6.83 1.93
N LYS A 129 -22.10 -6.75 1.52
CA LYS A 129 -21.46 -7.79 0.73
C LYS A 129 -21.17 -9.07 1.53
N TYR A 130 -20.68 -8.92 2.75
CA TYR A 130 -20.18 -10.03 3.55
C TYR A 130 -21.07 -10.37 4.75
N GLY A 131 -22.09 -9.57 5.04
CA GLY A 131 -22.92 -9.72 6.24
C GLY A 131 -22.22 -9.30 7.52
N THR A 132 -20.98 -8.90 7.44
CA THR A 132 -20.14 -8.46 8.58
C THR A 132 -19.07 -7.48 8.12
N ARG A 133 -18.51 -6.73 9.05
CA ARG A 133 -17.38 -5.82 8.84
C ARG A 133 -16.44 -5.82 10.04
N ALA A 134 -15.24 -5.29 9.88
CA ALA A 134 -14.33 -5.09 10.99
C ALA A 134 -14.97 -4.12 12.02
N SER A 135 -14.94 -4.48 13.28
CA SER A 135 -15.49 -3.67 14.37
C SER A 135 -14.59 -2.52 14.80
N SER A 136 -13.30 -2.60 14.48
CA SER A 136 -12.29 -1.58 14.81
C SER A 136 -11.68 -1.01 13.56
N GLY A 137 -11.81 0.32 13.37
CA GLY A 137 -11.26 1.04 12.24
C GLY A 137 -11.85 0.63 10.88
N GLY A 138 -11.15 0.94 9.81
CA GLY A 138 -11.57 0.65 8.44
C GLY A 138 -11.35 -0.79 7.98
N GLY A 139 -10.80 -1.66 8.82
CA GLY A 139 -10.48 -3.03 8.43
C GLY A 139 -9.58 -3.06 7.18
N ARG A 140 -10.02 -3.80 6.16
CA ARG A 140 -9.36 -3.87 4.84
C ARG A 140 -9.50 -2.59 4.01
N SER A 141 -10.47 -1.73 4.28
CA SER A 141 -10.66 -0.45 3.59
C SER A 141 -9.85 0.71 4.20
N SER A 142 -9.03 0.42 5.20
CA SER A 142 -8.11 1.41 5.80
C SER A 142 -6.95 1.74 4.86
N ALA A 143 -6.47 2.99 4.90
CA ALA A 143 -5.25 3.39 4.21
C ALA A 143 -4.01 2.56 4.61
N ARG A 144 -4.04 1.91 5.79
CA ARG A 144 -2.96 1.02 6.23
C ARG A 144 -2.77 -0.20 5.32
N GLU A 145 -3.80 -0.63 4.63
CA GLU A 145 -3.74 -1.73 3.64
C GLU A 145 -2.75 -1.42 2.50
N THR A 146 -2.52 -0.15 2.20
CA THR A 146 -1.57 0.26 1.17
C THR A 146 -0.12 -0.14 1.47
N ILE A 147 0.22 -0.51 2.71
CA ILE A 147 1.54 -1.06 3.06
C ILE A 147 1.88 -2.26 2.17
N GLY A 148 0.95 -3.20 2.02
CA GLY A 148 1.18 -4.39 1.17
C GLY A 148 1.42 -4.02 -0.29
N ARG A 149 0.73 -3.00 -0.80
CA ARG A 149 0.91 -2.50 -2.16
C ARG A 149 2.25 -1.81 -2.35
N VAL A 150 2.64 -0.95 -1.40
CA VAL A 150 3.91 -0.22 -1.44
C VAL A 150 5.09 -1.18 -1.31
N ALA A 151 5.01 -2.16 -0.41
CA ALA A 151 6.06 -3.17 -0.25
C ALA A 151 6.24 -4.03 -1.52
N ALA A 152 5.13 -4.48 -2.13
CA ALA A 152 5.17 -5.20 -3.39
C ALA A 152 5.69 -4.32 -4.54
N GLY A 153 5.26 -3.06 -4.57
CA GLY A 153 5.73 -2.07 -5.54
C GLY A 153 7.24 -1.83 -5.46
N ALA A 154 7.82 -1.80 -4.27
CA ALA A 154 9.27 -1.66 -4.08
C ALA A 154 10.05 -2.81 -4.74
N ILE A 155 9.56 -4.04 -4.64
CA ILE A 155 10.18 -5.21 -5.29
C ILE A 155 10.07 -5.09 -6.82
N ALA A 156 8.91 -4.73 -7.33
CA ALA A 156 8.69 -4.55 -8.77
C ALA A 156 9.56 -3.41 -9.34
N GLU A 157 9.62 -2.28 -8.63
CA GLU A 157 10.43 -1.12 -8.99
C GLU A 157 11.93 -1.48 -9.06
N LYS A 158 12.43 -2.19 -8.05
CA LYS A 158 13.82 -2.66 -8.03
C LYS A 158 14.13 -3.52 -9.26
N TRP A 159 13.26 -4.49 -9.56
CA TRP A 159 13.44 -5.36 -10.72
C TRP A 159 13.42 -4.59 -12.04
N LEU A 160 12.46 -3.68 -12.21
CA LEU A 160 12.36 -2.86 -13.42
C LEU A 160 13.59 -1.95 -13.60
N LYS A 161 14.09 -1.38 -12.50
CA LYS A 161 15.29 -0.55 -12.53
C LYS A 161 16.53 -1.35 -12.90
N GLU A 162 16.73 -2.53 -12.29
CA GLU A 162 17.91 -3.38 -12.54
C GLU A 162 17.92 -3.99 -13.96
N GLN A 163 16.75 -4.37 -14.49
CA GLN A 163 16.68 -5.04 -15.79
C GLN A 163 16.55 -4.09 -16.97
N TYR A 164 15.89 -2.97 -16.78
CA TYR A 164 15.50 -2.08 -17.87
C TYR A 164 15.86 -0.60 -17.66
N GLY A 165 16.47 -0.26 -16.53
CA GLY A 165 16.72 1.14 -16.16
C GLY A 165 15.45 1.98 -15.97
N CYS A 166 14.29 1.31 -15.77
CA CYS A 166 13.01 1.99 -15.63
C CYS A 166 12.88 2.61 -14.24
N GLU A 167 12.58 3.89 -14.17
CA GLU A 167 12.26 4.61 -12.93
C GLU A 167 10.81 5.09 -12.96
N ILE A 168 10.15 5.01 -11.79
CA ILE A 168 8.76 5.43 -11.60
C ILE A 168 8.73 6.58 -10.60
N SER A 169 8.26 7.74 -11.04
CA SER A 169 8.07 8.92 -10.20
C SER A 169 6.60 9.33 -10.18
N CYS A 170 6.12 9.76 -9.01
CA CYS A 170 4.74 10.19 -8.83
C CYS A 170 4.69 11.31 -7.79
N TRP A 171 3.92 12.35 -8.08
CA TRP A 171 3.70 13.48 -7.20
C TRP A 171 2.24 13.91 -7.22
N VAL A 172 1.87 14.81 -6.30
CA VAL A 172 0.53 15.41 -6.26
C VAL A 172 0.50 16.61 -7.21
N ASP A 173 -0.37 16.56 -8.22
CA ASP A 173 -0.58 17.67 -9.17
C ASP A 173 -1.47 18.78 -8.59
N SER A 174 -2.52 18.38 -7.87
CA SER A 174 -3.46 19.38 -7.32
C SER A 174 -4.17 18.87 -6.07
N ILE A 175 -4.53 19.79 -5.19
CA ILE A 175 -5.35 19.52 -4.01
C ILE A 175 -6.46 20.59 -3.98
N GLY A 176 -7.69 20.19 -4.26
CA GLY A 176 -8.82 21.12 -4.38
C GLY A 176 -8.58 22.13 -5.50
N ALA A 177 -8.54 23.41 -5.15
CA ALA A 177 -8.28 24.51 -6.09
C ALA A 177 -6.80 24.88 -6.22
N VAL A 178 -5.95 24.32 -5.37
CA VAL A 178 -4.50 24.57 -5.41
C VAL A 178 -3.87 23.58 -6.36
N ARG A 179 -3.22 24.09 -7.39
CA ARG A 179 -2.50 23.30 -8.40
C ARG A 179 -1.01 23.58 -8.31
N MET A 180 -0.22 22.55 -8.58
CA MET A 180 1.22 22.71 -8.74
C MET A 180 1.49 23.69 -9.89
N PRO A 181 2.38 24.69 -9.74
CA PRO A 181 2.79 25.54 -10.85
C PRO A 181 3.27 24.70 -12.03
N ASP A 182 3.04 25.17 -13.26
CA ASP A 182 3.58 24.54 -14.47
C ASP A 182 5.12 24.63 -14.41
N VAL A 183 5.72 23.60 -13.81
CA VAL A 183 7.18 23.46 -13.77
C VAL A 183 7.58 22.87 -15.12
N ALA A 184 8.36 23.61 -15.89
CA ALA A 184 8.94 23.08 -17.10
C ALA A 184 9.70 21.79 -16.74
N VAL A 185 9.29 20.66 -17.32
CA VAL A 185 10.07 19.43 -17.22
C VAL A 185 11.45 19.78 -17.75
N PRO A 186 12.53 19.61 -16.98
CA PRO A 186 13.86 19.92 -17.50
C PRO A 186 14.04 19.13 -18.79
N GLU A 187 14.26 19.82 -19.89
CA GLU A 187 14.81 19.17 -21.08
C GLU A 187 16.21 18.70 -20.68
N SER A 188 16.28 17.47 -20.21
CA SER A 188 17.59 16.86 -19.99
C SER A 188 18.22 16.63 -21.34
N ASP A 189 19.51 16.90 -21.46
CA ASP A 189 20.32 16.68 -22.70
C ASP A 189 20.26 15.21 -23.17
N GLU A 190 19.55 14.32 -22.46
CA GLU A 190 19.41 12.90 -22.74
C GLU A 190 17.95 12.41 -22.86
N GLY A 191 16.96 13.29 -22.92
CA GLY A 191 15.53 12.87 -22.98
C GLY A 191 15.02 12.22 -21.71
N ARG A 192 15.71 12.39 -20.60
CA ARG A 192 15.30 11.91 -19.26
C ARG A 192 14.27 12.88 -18.68
N GLY A 193 13.06 12.42 -18.45
CA GLY A 193 12.09 13.12 -17.60
C GLY A 193 12.58 13.27 -16.15
N TRP A 194 11.72 13.78 -15.27
CA TRP A 194 12.01 13.91 -13.84
C TRP A 194 12.47 12.58 -13.26
N SER A 195 13.65 12.57 -12.64
CA SER A 195 14.13 11.44 -11.87
C SER A 195 13.49 11.45 -10.47
N ARG A 196 13.55 10.32 -9.79
CA ARG A 196 13.13 10.23 -8.41
C ARG A 196 13.92 11.18 -7.50
N ALA A 197 15.21 11.36 -7.74
CA ALA A 197 16.05 12.30 -7.00
C ALA A 197 15.53 13.74 -7.14
N ASP A 198 15.04 14.14 -8.29
CA ASP A 198 14.47 15.47 -8.52
C ASP A 198 13.20 15.68 -7.68
N VAL A 199 12.37 14.65 -7.55
CA VAL A 199 11.16 14.68 -6.71
C VAL A 199 11.52 14.67 -5.21
N ASP A 200 12.46 13.83 -4.79
CA ASP A 200 12.87 13.70 -3.39
C ASP A 200 13.64 14.94 -2.89
N GLU A 201 14.35 15.65 -3.77
CA GLU A 201 15.02 16.92 -3.46
C GLU A 201 14.08 18.13 -3.54
N GLY A 202 12.81 17.92 -3.85
CA GLY A 202 11.81 18.99 -3.93
C GLY A 202 12.03 19.92 -5.10
N ARG A 203 12.79 19.51 -6.12
CA ARG A 203 12.92 20.25 -7.37
C ARG A 203 11.59 20.22 -8.08
N GLY A 204 10.81 21.25 -7.96
CA GLY A 204 9.43 21.36 -8.47
C GLY A 204 8.44 21.91 -7.44
N TRP A 205 8.79 21.87 -6.15
CA TRP A 205 8.03 22.52 -5.08
C TRP A 205 8.98 23.39 -4.25
N SER A 206 8.82 24.69 -4.27
CA SER A 206 9.39 25.52 -3.23
C SER A 206 8.47 25.48 -2.00
N ARG A 207 9.02 25.44 -0.79
CA ARG A 207 8.26 25.55 0.47
C ARG A 207 7.47 26.87 0.56
N ALA A 208 7.79 27.85 -0.28
CA ALA A 208 7.12 29.14 -0.35
C ALA A 208 5.75 29.07 -1.05
N ASP A 209 5.45 28.00 -1.79
CA ASP A 209 4.20 27.86 -2.52
C ASP A 209 3.07 27.20 -1.70
N VAL A 210 3.30 26.91 -0.41
CA VAL A 210 2.38 26.15 0.46
C VAL A 210 1.97 26.92 1.73
N ASP A 211 2.41 28.18 1.93
CA ASP A 211 1.99 29.04 3.05
C ASP A 211 0.72 29.85 2.76
#